data_24e26a54d28ce06d7d0a5d71a43466f6
#
_entry.id   24e26a54d28ce06d7d0a5d71a43466f6
#
_cell.length_a   1.000
_cell.length_b   1.000
_cell.length_c   1.000
_cell.angle_alpha   90.00
_cell.angle_beta   90.00
_cell.angle_gamma   90.00
#
_symmetry.space_group_name_H-M   'P 1'
#
loop_
_entity.id
_entity.type
_entity.pdbx_description
1 polymer ?
#
loop_
_entity_poly.entity_id
_entity_poly.type
_entity_poly.pdbx_seq_one_letter_code
_entity_poly.pdbx_strand_id
1 'polypeptide(L)'
;MTAFPSFFRLRSVRIVLNVLLTGLVAALLAAVIVWTQFDAMWIAFLGGVLMAAMVTVATQASKAQWLAARRIKQLDRIRAQLGQETARSRSATEAARIAEARMRLLADASPSLILFADRDERCRFHNRAVEHRTGLSAEQISGRPLHEVLGNAYPFIAPHISETLEGKPAAYEFAWTGTALPETYAARHVPYPPEESPPRGFYLLLTLTALHAPARTASSLQITDPPTDAGGVLIAGEGGETIYLRSIAAELTGWDEPRAKLEYALKGNQFLLFAQKILPLKRELPDPLCYEILLRLREEEDNLLPPGGFIPIAERYGMMEELDRWVVRSLIAWCRERKRGDPDWRVPLYCVNLSEAAVCSPDFARFVDHELRHHEFSARSLCFEIGEPEIIAQHAHVQRFINALKPLGCRFTVDAFGSVKVSFSHLRGLAVDFLKIDGVIVQNILRDPATLAKTRAINTVCGKVGLRTVAEFVETDETLDKLREIGVDYAQGFGIARPGPISKLA
;
A
#
# COMPACT_ATOMS: atom_id res chain seq x y z
N MET A 1 -20.60 9.49 24.08
CA MET A 1 -21.09 10.55 24.99
C MET A 1 -22.10 11.38 24.22
N THR A 2 -23.28 11.23 24.57
CA THR A 2 -24.64 11.72 24.35
C THR A 2 -24.80 12.96 23.49
N ALA A 3 -25.33 12.73 22.30
CA ALA A 3 -25.93 13.75 21.43
C ALA A 3 -27.26 14.21 22.06
N PHE A 4 -27.36 15.47 22.50
CA PHE A 4 -28.62 16.12 22.84
C PHE A 4 -29.32 16.53 21.53
N PRO A 5 -30.56 16.14 21.31
CA PRO A 5 -31.24 16.40 20.06
C PRO A 5 -31.63 17.86 19.92
N SER A 6 -31.13 18.52 18.90
CA SER A 6 -31.46 19.88 18.45
C SER A 6 -32.98 20.11 18.17
N PHE A 7 -33.73 19.03 18.08
CA PHE A 7 -35.18 19.03 17.85
C PHE A 7 -36.01 19.55 19.01
N PHE A 8 -35.53 19.48 20.24
CA PHE A 8 -36.28 19.96 21.43
C PHE A 8 -36.25 21.47 21.60
N ARG A 9 -35.20 22.16 21.16
CA ARG A 9 -35.11 23.64 21.27
C ARG A 9 -36.03 24.39 20.29
N LEU A 10 -36.24 23.86 19.10
CA LEU A 10 -37.15 24.45 18.11
C LEU A 10 -38.63 24.29 18.50
N ARG A 11 -38.99 23.22 19.19
CA ARG A 11 -40.34 22.99 19.68
C ARG A 11 -40.69 23.90 20.86
N SER A 12 -39.77 24.10 21.81
CA SER A 12 -39.99 24.99 22.96
C SER A 12 -40.09 26.46 22.54
N VAL A 13 -39.30 26.93 21.57
CA VAL A 13 -39.42 28.29 21.04
C VAL A 13 -40.75 28.50 20.30
N ARG A 14 -41.23 27.52 19.55
CA ARG A 14 -42.54 27.55 18.89
C ARG A 14 -43.70 27.55 19.88
N ILE A 15 -43.59 26.78 20.96
CA ILE A 15 -44.60 26.73 22.02
C ILE A 15 -44.64 28.06 22.75
N VAL A 16 -43.51 28.64 23.12
CA VAL A 16 -43.45 29.96 23.77
C VAL A 16 -43.98 31.04 22.84
N LEU A 17 -43.66 31.03 21.56
CA LEU A 17 -44.20 31.98 20.58
C LEU A 17 -45.73 31.84 20.41
N ASN A 18 -46.26 30.62 20.37
CA ASN A 18 -47.70 30.39 20.28
C ASN A 18 -48.43 30.77 21.56
N VAL A 19 -47.85 30.53 22.74
CA VAL A 19 -48.42 30.95 24.03
C VAL A 19 -48.47 32.48 24.15
N LEU A 20 -47.41 33.16 23.73
CA LEU A 20 -47.36 34.62 23.68
C LEU A 20 -48.35 35.19 22.66
N LEU A 21 -48.49 34.56 21.49
CA LEU A 21 -49.46 34.98 20.48
C LEU A 21 -50.91 34.78 20.94
N THR A 22 -51.19 33.63 21.58
CA THR A 22 -52.56 33.36 22.15
C THR A 22 -52.89 34.28 23.32
N GLY A 23 -51.92 34.56 24.19
CA GLY A 23 -52.09 35.54 25.29
C GLY A 23 -52.33 36.96 24.77
N LEU A 24 -51.66 37.36 23.71
CA LEU A 24 -51.84 38.65 23.05
C LEU A 24 -53.19 38.77 22.37
N VAL A 25 -53.67 37.73 21.70
CA VAL A 25 -55.05 37.70 21.12
C VAL A 25 -56.12 37.74 22.19
N ALA A 26 -55.92 37.00 23.29
CA ALA A 26 -56.84 37.05 24.43
C ALA A 26 -56.90 38.45 25.12
N ALA A 27 -55.75 39.10 25.27
CA ALA A 27 -55.64 40.44 25.77
C ALA A 27 -56.31 41.49 24.84
N LEU A 28 -56.16 41.33 23.53
CA LEU A 28 -56.85 42.15 22.54
C LEU A 28 -58.36 41.95 22.56
N LEU A 29 -58.89 40.75 22.71
CA LEU A 29 -60.29 40.45 22.84
C LEU A 29 -60.87 41.02 24.14
N ALA A 30 -60.13 40.86 25.25
CA ALA A 30 -60.53 41.49 26.53
C ALA A 30 -60.54 43.01 26.45
N ALA A 31 -59.56 43.65 25.79
CA ALA A 31 -59.52 45.07 25.53
C ALA A 31 -60.72 45.55 24.69
N VAL A 32 -61.16 44.78 23.69
CA VAL A 32 -62.37 45.09 22.89
C VAL A 32 -63.66 44.98 23.70
N ILE A 33 -63.76 44.03 24.63
CA ILE A 33 -64.95 43.86 25.50
C ILE A 33 -65.06 44.98 26.53
N VAL A 34 -63.98 45.46 27.10
CA VAL A 34 -63.95 46.60 28.05
C VAL A 34 -64.22 47.93 27.36
N TRP A 35 -64.18 47.99 26.06
CA TRP A 35 -64.01 49.17 25.24
C TRP A 35 -65.25 49.75 24.61
N THR A 36 -66.41 49.39 25.00
CA THR A 36 -67.66 50.04 24.54
C THR A 36 -67.86 51.52 24.99
N GLN A 37 -66.83 52.12 25.61
CA GLN A 37 -66.86 53.54 26.09
C GLN A 37 -65.64 54.41 25.64
N PHE A 38 -64.76 53.95 24.74
CA PHE A 38 -63.62 54.78 24.33
C PHE A 38 -63.66 55.17 22.83
N ASP A 39 -63.17 56.39 22.52
CA ASP A 39 -63.10 56.92 21.14
C ASP A 39 -62.34 56.11 20.17
N ALA A 40 -62.86 55.95 18.95
CA ALA A 40 -62.27 55.16 17.85
C ALA A 40 -60.79 55.54 17.49
N MET A 41 -60.39 56.78 17.77
CA MET A 41 -59.06 57.30 17.55
C MET A 41 -58.00 56.68 18.47
N TRP A 42 -58.36 56.47 19.75
CA TRP A 42 -57.47 55.80 20.72
C TRP A 42 -57.27 54.30 20.41
N ILE A 43 -58.28 53.66 19.84
CA ILE A 43 -58.21 52.27 19.38
C ILE A 43 -57.18 52.11 18.26
N ALA A 44 -57.30 52.97 17.27
CA ALA A 44 -56.38 52.93 16.12
C ALA A 44 -54.91 53.22 16.54
N PHE A 45 -54.70 54.12 17.48
CA PHE A 45 -53.39 54.46 18.03
C PHE A 45 -52.76 53.28 18.80
N LEU A 46 -53.48 52.70 19.75
CA LEU A 46 -53.01 51.55 20.53
C LEU A 46 -52.85 50.33 19.66
N GLY A 47 -53.70 50.05 18.70
CA GLY A 47 -53.58 49.02 17.73
C GLY A 47 -52.30 49.17 16.84
N GLY A 48 -52.04 50.43 16.45
CA GLY A 48 -50.81 50.76 15.68
C GLY A 48 -49.52 50.54 16.50
N VAL A 49 -49.51 50.97 17.76
CA VAL A 49 -48.39 50.78 18.69
C VAL A 49 -48.13 49.27 18.95
N LEU A 50 -49.20 48.51 19.15
CA LEU A 50 -49.14 47.08 19.41
C LEU A 50 -48.65 46.34 18.16
N MET A 51 -49.11 46.69 16.97
CA MET A 51 -48.60 46.13 15.68
C MET A 51 -47.13 46.47 15.47
N ALA A 52 -46.73 47.72 15.73
CA ALA A 52 -45.33 48.10 15.63
C ALA A 52 -44.43 47.32 16.60
N ALA A 53 -44.90 47.12 17.85
CA ALA A 53 -44.15 46.26 18.81
C ALA A 53 -44.07 44.80 18.38
N MET A 54 -45.16 44.25 17.86
CA MET A 54 -45.15 42.85 17.33
C MET A 54 -44.21 42.69 16.16
N VAL A 55 -44.21 43.61 15.20
CA VAL A 55 -43.28 43.59 14.05
C VAL A 55 -41.82 43.70 14.52
N THR A 56 -41.56 44.53 15.52
CA THR A 56 -40.22 44.71 16.09
C THR A 56 -39.74 43.40 16.78
N VAL A 57 -40.60 42.78 17.59
CA VAL A 57 -40.27 41.49 18.26
C VAL A 57 -40.06 40.38 17.23
N ALA A 58 -40.91 40.29 16.22
CA ALA A 58 -40.78 39.28 15.16
C ALA A 58 -39.50 39.45 14.33
N THR A 59 -39.14 40.69 14.01
CA THR A 59 -37.89 40.99 13.26
C THR A 59 -36.66 40.71 14.11
N GLN A 60 -36.67 41.02 15.40
CA GLN A 60 -35.54 40.69 16.30
C GLN A 60 -35.40 39.17 16.53
N ALA A 61 -36.52 38.47 16.71
CA ALA A 61 -36.53 37.01 16.82
C ALA A 61 -35.99 36.35 15.54
N SER A 62 -36.40 36.82 14.37
CA SER A 62 -35.92 36.34 13.08
C SER A 62 -34.42 36.59 12.89
N LYS A 63 -33.90 37.77 13.24
CA LYS A 63 -32.48 38.07 13.23
C LYS A 63 -31.69 37.18 14.17
N ALA A 64 -32.18 36.95 15.38
CA ALA A 64 -31.53 36.07 16.35
C ALA A 64 -31.45 34.62 15.85
N GLN A 65 -32.55 34.13 15.27
CA GLN A 65 -32.57 32.78 14.65
C GLN A 65 -31.57 32.65 13.49
N TRP A 66 -31.51 33.65 12.61
CA TRP A 66 -30.57 33.66 11.48
C TRP A 66 -29.12 33.70 11.97
N LEU A 67 -28.78 34.51 12.98
CA LEU A 67 -27.46 34.56 13.58
C LEU A 67 -27.06 33.23 14.26
N ALA A 68 -28.02 32.62 14.99
CA ALA A 68 -27.80 31.30 15.60
C ALA A 68 -27.54 30.21 14.56
N ALA A 69 -28.34 30.18 13.49
CA ALA A 69 -28.16 29.23 12.39
C ALA A 69 -26.79 29.41 11.67
N ARG A 70 -26.39 30.68 11.49
CA ARG A 70 -25.07 30.98 10.88
C ARG A 70 -23.92 30.54 11.79
N ARG A 71 -24.01 30.73 13.10
CA ARG A 71 -22.99 30.28 14.07
C ARG A 71 -22.91 28.74 14.13
N ILE A 72 -24.04 28.06 14.11
CA ILE A 72 -24.08 26.59 14.07
C ILE A 72 -23.36 26.08 12.81
N LYS A 73 -23.70 26.60 11.63
CA LYS A 73 -23.00 26.24 10.38
C LYS A 73 -21.48 26.51 10.42
N GLN A 74 -21.08 27.60 11.06
CA GLN A 74 -19.64 27.91 11.20
C GLN A 74 -18.94 26.95 12.15
N LEU A 75 -19.56 26.59 13.27
CA LEU A 75 -19.05 25.60 14.22
C LEU A 75 -18.95 24.19 13.59
N ASP A 76 -19.94 23.80 12.80
CA ASP A 76 -19.93 22.52 12.10
C ASP A 76 -18.79 22.46 11.06
N ARG A 77 -18.53 23.55 10.33
CA ARG A 77 -17.38 23.64 9.43
C ARG A 77 -16.04 23.51 10.16
N ILE A 78 -15.88 24.23 11.28
CA ILE A 78 -14.64 24.17 12.07
C ILE A 78 -14.45 22.77 12.67
N ARG A 79 -15.53 22.13 13.15
CA ARG A 79 -15.46 20.74 13.65
C ARG A 79 -15.10 19.76 12.57
N ALA A 80 -15.65 19.91 11.36
CA ALA A 80 -15.30 19.08 10.22
C ALA A 80 -13.82 19.26 9.82
N GLN A 81 -13.32 20.50 9.79
CA GLN A 81 -11.92 20.80 9.51
C GLN A 81 -10.97 20.20 10.57
N LEU A 82 -11.26 20.41 11.85
CA LEU A 82 -10.49 19.83 12.94
C LEU A 82 -10.52 18.29 12.91
N GLY A 83 -11.66 17.68 12.61
CA GLY A 83 -11.78 16.24 12.43
C GLY A 83 -10.92 15.72 11.29
N GLN A 84 -10.86 16.46 10.19
CA GLN A 84 -10.06 16.12 9.02
C GLN A 84 -8.54 16.28 9.29
N GLU A 85 -8.14 17.35 9.97
CA GLU A 85 -6.73 17.54 10.36
C GLU A 85 -6.24 16.49 11.37
N THR A 86 -7.07 16.17 12.37
CA THR A 86 -6.72 15.11 13.33
C THR A 86 -6.64 13.72 12.67
N ALA A 87 -7.52 13.43 11.71
CA ALA A 87 -7.46 12.19 10.93
C ALA A 87 -6.20 12.15 10.05
N ARG A 88 -5.86 13.24 9.37
CA ARG A 88 -4.61 13.34 8.58
C ARG A 88 -3.36 13.18 9.45
N SER A 89 -3.31 13.84 10.59
CA SER A 89 -2.19 13.72 11.51
C SER A 89 -2.03 12.30 12.04
N ARG A 90 -3.14 11.62 12.38
CA ARG A 90 -3.12 10.21 12.83
C ARG A 90 -2.66 9.27 11.71
N SER A 91 -3.17 9.44 10.49
CA SER A 91 -2.76 8.60 9.35
C SER A 91 -1.30 8.83 8.98
N ALA A 92 -0.80 10.08 9.02
CA ALA A 92 0.61 10.38 8.80
C ALA A 92 1.52 9.78 9.89
N THR A 93 1.09 9.87 11.16
CA THR A 93 1.84 9.27 12.28
C THR A 93 1.87 7.74 12.17
N GLU A 94 0.75 7.11 11.82
CA GLU A 94 0.70 5.66 11.64
C GLU A 94 1.51 5.21 10.42
N ALA A 95 1.45 5.93 9.30
CA ALA A 95 2.29 5.66 8.14
C ALA A 95 3.79 5.79 8.47
N ALA A 96 4.17 6.82 9.23
CA ALA A 96 5.54 7.00 9.70
C ALA A 96 5.96 5.84 10.63
N ARG A 97 5.09 5.40 11.54
CA ARG A 97 5.34 4.27 12.44
C ARG A 97 5.53 2.96 11.67
N ILE A 98 4.70 2.73 10.65
CA ILE A 98 4.82 1.54 9.79
C ILE A 98 6.10 1.59 8.97
N ALA A 99 6.46 2.75 8.42
CA ALA A 99 7.71 2.94 7.67
C ALA A 99 8.93 2.73 8.57
N GLU A 100 8.92 3.27 9.79
CA GLU A 100 9.98 3.08 10.79
C GLU A 100 10.10 1.60 11.19
N ALA A 101 8.98 0.92 11.45
CA ALA A 101 8.98 -0.51 11.75
C ALA A 101 9.54 -1.36 10.60
N ARG A 102 9.18 -1.03 9.34
CA ARG A 102 9.74 -1.69 8.15
C ARG A 102 11.24 -1.45 8.01
N MET A 103 11.67 -0.20 8.18
CA MET A 103 13.11 0.14 8.14
C MET A 103 13.89 -0.59 9.24
N ARG A 104 13.33 -0.70 10.43
CA ARG A 104 13.95 -1.44 11.54
C ARG A 104 14.05 -2.93 11.22
N LEU A 105 13.00 -3.54 10.69
CA LEU A 105 13.03 -4.93 10.22
C LEU A 105 14.11 -5.16 9.16
N LEU A 106 14.24 -4.26 8.19
CA LEU A 106 15.27 -4.36 7.14
C LEU A 106 16.68 -4.21 7.72
N ALA A 107 16.87 -3.30 8.64
CA ALA A 107 18.16 -3.10 9.30
C ALA A 107 18.52 -4.30 10.20
N ASP A 108 17.56 -4.84 10.96
CA ASP A 108 17.75 -6.01 11.82
C ASP A 108 17.99 -7.30 11.02
N ALA A 109 17.45 -7.33 9.80
CA ALA A 109 17.69 -8.40 8.84
C ALA A 109 19.06 -8.34 8.16
N SER A 110 19.80 -7.24 8.27
CA SER A 110 21.15 -7.12 7.69
C SER A 110 22.20 -7.81 8.56
N PRO A 111 23.11 -8.65 8.00
CA PRO A 111 24.25 -9.21 8.74
C PRO A 111 25.31 -8.16 9.02
N SER A 112 25.31 -7.05 8.31
CA SER A 112 26.21 -5.94 8.58
C SER A 112 25.78 -5.21 9.86
N LEU A 113 26.76 -4.81 10.67
CA LEU A 113 26.48 -3.94 11.80
C LEU A 113 26.12 -2.55 11.27
N ILE A 114 24.95 -2.08 11.60
CA ILE A 114 24.43 -0.77 11.18
C ILE A 114 24.21 0.07 12.42
N LEU A 115 24.91 1.20 12.52
CA LEU A 115 24.74 2.17 13.57
C LEU A 115 24.48 3.55 12.96
N PHE A 116 23.68 4.36 13.65
CA PHE A 116 23.62 5.80 13.41
C PHE A 116 24.09 6.55 14.65
N ALA A 117 25.06 7.42 14.48
CA ALA A 117 25.56 8.30 15.52
C ALA A 117 25.27 9.76 15.21
N ASP A 118 24.93 10.52 16.25
CA ASP A 118 24.80 11.97 16.15
C ASP A 118 26.18 12.67 16.14
N ARG A 119 26.18 14.00 16.13
CA ARG A 119 27.42 14.79 16.12
C ARG A 119 28.27 14.68 17.39
N ASP A 120 27.65 14.25 18.49
CA ASP A 120 28.32 13.98 19.76
C ASP A 120 28.78 12.52 19.86
N GLU A 121 28.81 11.81 18.71
CA GLU A 121 29.17 10.40 18.57
C GLU A 121 28.31 9.46 19.43
N ARG A 122 27.07 9.85 19.76
CA ARG A 122 26.18 9.02 20.54
C ARG A 122 25.33 8.14 19.60
N CYS A 123 25.27 6.85 19.87
CA CYS A 123 24.49 5.88 19.13
C CYS A 123 22.99 6.19 19.31
N ARG A 124 22.32 6.58 18.23
CA ARG A 124 20.88 6.87 18.20
C ARG A 124 20.06 5.77 17.52
N PHE A 125 20.71 4.96 16.72
CA PHE A 125 20.13 3.78 16.10
C PHE A 125 21.20 2.69 15.97
N HIS A 126 20.78 1.45 16.11
CA HIS A 126 21.59 0.26 15.85
C HIS A 126 20.65 -0.87 15.41
N ASN A 127 21.18 -1.81 14.66
CA ASN A 127 20.47 -3.03 14.33
C ASN A 127 20.87 -4.18 15.26
N ARG A 128 20.12 -5.28 15.20
CA ARG A 128 20.31 -6.47 16.03
C ARG A 128 21.71 -7.10 15.89
N ALA A 129 22.33 -6.98 14.71
CA ALA A 129 23.69 -7.46 14.50
C ALA A 129 24.71 -6.79 15.44
N VAL A 130 24.52 -5.51 15.78
CA VAL A 130 25.37 -4.79 16.74
C VAL A 130 25.22 -5.36 18.14
N GLU A 131 24.00 -5.66 18.58
CA GLU A 131 23.73 -6.28 19.88
C GLU A 131 24.43 -7.65 19.99
N HIS A 132 24.28 -8.47 18.96
CA HIS A 132 24.93 -9.80 18.91
C HIS A 132 26.46 -9.68 18.92
N ARG A 133 27.03 -8.72 18.21
CA ARG A 133 28.48 -8.57 18.10
C ARG A 133 29.12 -7.99 19.36
N THR A 134 28.45 -7.04 20.01
CA THR A 134 28.96 -6.36 21.20
C THR A 134 28.58 -7.05 22.50
N GLY A 135 27.54 -7.90 22.48
CA GLY A 135 26.96 -8.53 23.69
C GLY A 135 26.20 -7.54 24.57
N LEU A 136 25.95 -6.32 24.08
CA LEU A 136 25.21 -5.28 24.81
C LEU A 136 23.72 -5.34 24.41
N SER A 137 22.82 -5.10 25.36
CA SER A 137 21.40 -4.97 25.06
C SER A 137 21.08 -3.64 24.39
N ALA A 138 19.94 -3.55 23.70
CA ALA A 138 19.48 -2.32 23.04
C ALA A 138 19.43 -1.10 23.97
N GLU A 139 19.01 -1.29 25.22
CA GLU A 139 18.99 -0.24 26.25
C GLU A 139 20.39 0.22 26.65
N GLN A 140 21.36 -0.70 26.61
CA GLN A 140 22.74 -0.41 26.90
C GLN A 140 23.48 0.29 25.78
N ILE A 141 23.04 0.17 24.53
CA ILE A 141 23.65 0.81 23.36
C ILE A 141 23.05 2.20 23.11
N SER A 142 21.74 2.33 23.28
CA SER A 142 21.03 3.57 22.94
C SER A 142 21.50 4.77 23.76
N GLY A 143 21.94 5.83 23.07
CA GLY A 143 22.46 7.06 23.66
C GLY A 143 23.88 6.98 24.17
N ARG A 144 24.57 5.82 24.16
CA ARG A 144 25.97 5.67 24.55
C ARG A 144 26.91 6.24 23.49
N PRO A 145 28.07 6.73 23.88
CA PRO A 145 29.14 7.10 22.96
C PRO A 145 29.65 5.89 22.18
N LEU A 146 30.01 6.09 20.91
CA LEU A 146 30.49 5.01 20.03
C LEU A 146 31.71 4.28 20.59
N HIS A 147 32.61 4.97 21.28
CA HIS A 147 33.82 4.35 21.89
C HIS A 147 33.46 3.30 22.95
N GLU A 148 32.34 3.49 23.67
CA GLU A 148 31.86 2.49 24.65
C GLU A 148 31.15 1.31 23.97
N VAL A 149 30.45 1.57 22.85
CA VAL A 149 29.71 0.55 22.12
C VAL A 149 30.64 -0.34 21.30
N LEU A 150 31.62 0.25 20.61
CA LEU A 150 32.51 -0.43 19.68
C LEU A 150 33.80 -0.93 20.31
N GLY A 151 34.14 -0.44 21.52
CA GLY A 151 35.31 -0.89 22.28
C GLY A 151 36.60 -0.88 21.46
N ASN A 152 37.21 -2.02 21.27
CA ASN A 152 38.50 -2.18 20.57
C ASN A 152 38.43 -1.85 19.06
N ALA A 153 37.26 -1.74 18.46
CA ALA A 153 37.11 -1.29 17.06
C ALA A 153 37.14 0.22 16.93
N TYR A 154 36.78 0.97 17.96
CA TYR A 154 36.67 2.43 17.93
C TYR A 154 37.94 3.15 17.45
N PRO A 155 39.18 2.78 17.86
CA PRO A 155 40.41 3.44 17.40
C PRO A 155 40.61 3.40 15.88
N PHE A 156 40.05 2.41 15.19
CA PHE A 156 40.10 2.31 13.72
C PHE A 156 39.02 3.17 13.03
N ILE A 157 37.97 3.50 13.75
CA ILE A 157 36.79 4.23 13.24
C ILE A 157 36.95 5.74 13.49
N ALA A 158 37.44 6.12 14.66
CA ALA A 158 37.58 7.50 15.13
C ALA A 158 38.28 8.45 14.13
N PRO A 159 39.38 8.07 13.43
CA PRO A 159 40.08 8.98 12.51
C PRO A 159 39.20 9.47 11.36
N HIS A 160 38.13 8.71 10.99
CA HIS A 160 37.25 8.98 9.86
C HIS A 160 35.96 9.72 10.24
N ILE A 161 35.69 9.89 11.56
CA ILE A 161 34.44 10.51 12.02
C ILE A 161 34.41 11.99 11.70
N SER A 162 35.53 12.71 11.94
CA SER A 162 35.60 14.15 11.69
C SER A 162 35.34 14.51 10.22
N GLU A 163 35.96 13.78 9.28
CA GLU A 163 35.74 13.99 7.85
C GLU A 163 34.30 13.68 7.44
N THR A 164 33.71 12.66 8.07
CA THR A 164 32.31 12.30 7.80
C THR A 164 31.35 13.38 8.32
N LEU A 165 31.62 13.97 9.47
CA LEU A 165 30.83 15.08 10.01
C LEU A 165 31.05 16.41 9.25
N GLU A 166 32.06 16.48 8.38
CA GLU A 166 32.22 17.53 7.36
C GLU A 166 31.50 17.23 6.06
N GLY A 167 30.83 16.07 5.96
CA GLY A 167 30.04 15.66 4.78
C GLY A 167 30.79 14.76 3.79
N LYS A 168 32.02 14.28 4.14
CA LYS A 168 32.81 13.38 3.27
C LYS A 168 32.58 11.94 3.67
N PRO A 169 32.05 11.07 2.78
CA PRO A 169 31.94 9.65 3.06
C PRO A 169 33.34 9.00 3.13
N ALA A 170 33.50 8.00 4.02
CA ALA A 170 34.73 7.23 4.14
C ALA A 170 34.44 5.73 3.96
N ALA A 171 35.39 4.99 3.36
CA ALA A 171 35.36 3.55 3.22
C ALA A 171 36.76 2.97 3.36
N TYR A 172 36.92 1.96 4.24
CA TYR A 172 38.20 1.32 4.53
C TYR A 172 37.97 -0.04 5.15
N GLU A 173 39.05 -0.84 5.27
CA GLU A 173 39.02 -2.13 5.98
C GLU A 173 39.86 -2.09 7.24
N PHE A 174 39.45 -2.81 8.27
CA PHE A 174 40.21 -2.94 9.51
C PHE A 174 39.99 -4.32 10.15
N ALA A 175 40.94 -4.76 10.94
CA ALA A 175 40.84 -5.99 11.73
C ALA A 175 40.26 -5.70 13.12
N TRP A 176 39.10 -6.29 13.45
CA TRP A 176 38.51 -6.20 14.77
C TRP A 176 39.01 -7.39 15.62
N THR A 177 39.83 -7.11 16.62
CA THR A 177 40.34 -8.10 17.57
C THR A 177 39.47 -8.14 18.81
N GLY A 178 39.16 -9.32 19.34
CA GLY A 178 38.31 -9.50 20.52
C GLY A 178 37.46 -10.75 20.51
N THR A 179 37.54 -11.52 19.44
CA THR A 179 37.02 -12.89 19.30
C THR A 179 38.18 -13.88 19.22
N ALA A 180 37.89 -15.19 19.26
CA ALA A 180 38.90 -16.24 19.18
C ALA A 180 39.77 -16.19 17.91
N LEU A 181 39.28 -15.51 16.85
CA LEU A 181 39.96 -15.27 15.60
C LEU A 181 39.80 -13.79 15.20
N PRO A 182 40.87 -13.13 14.64
CA PRO A 182 40.73 -11.78 14.11
C PRO A 182 39.79 -11.75 12.92
N GLU A 183 38.82 -10.83 12.97
CA GLU A 183 37.81 -10.64 11.92
C GLU A 183 38.13 -9.35 11.17
N THR A 184 38.13 -9.39 9.84
CA THR A 184 38.28 -8.20 9.01
C THR A 184 36.94 -7.65 8.60
N TYR A 185 36.73 -6.35 8.85
CA TYR A 185 35.51 -5.63 8.50
C TYR A 185 35.79 -4.55 7.46
N ALA A 186 34.93 -4.46 6.46
CA ALA A 186 34.82 -3.28 5.61
C ALA A 186 33.92 -2.26 6.32
N ALA A 187 34.49 -1.10 6.62
CA ALA A 187 33.79 0.02 7.22
C ALA A 187 33.36 1.01 6.16
N ARG A 188 32.12 1.50 6.26
CA ARG A 188 31.60 2.60 5.44
C ARG A 188 30.94 3.63 6.32
N HIS A 189 31.35 4.88 6.20
CA HIS A 189 30.73 6.04 6.83
C HIS A 189 29.89 6.79 5.81
N VAL A 190 28.63 7.10 6.15
CA VAL A 190 27.70 7.83 5.29
C VAL A 190 27.14 9.01 6.08
N PRO A 191 27.47 10.27 5.71
CA PRO A 191 26.93 11.45 6.37
C PRO A 191 25.41 11.53 6.21
N TYR A 192 24.70 12.04 7.24
CA TYR A 192 23.25 12.14 7.22
C TYR A 192 22.75 13.45 7.86
N PRO A 193 21.79 14.15 7.23
CA PRO A 193 21.36 13.97 5.84
C PRO A 193 22.48 14.30 4.84
N PRO A 194 22.57 13.60 3.69
CA PRO A 194 23.66 13.80 2.73
C PRO A 194 23.64 15.19 2.06
N GLU A 195 22.51 15.88 2.13
CA GLU A 195 22.27 17.19 1.49
C GLU A 195 22.51 18.37 2.45
N GLU A 196 22.62 18.12 3.77
CA GLU A 196 22.88 19.16 4.78
C GLU A 196 24.38 19.28 5.06
N SER A 197 24.91 20.49 5.08
CA SER A 197 26.28 20.79 5.52
C SER A 197 26.24 21.83 6.63
N PRO A 198 26.67 21.50 7.84
CA PRO A 198 27.18 20.21 8.31
C PRO A 198 26.07 19.18 8.58
N PRO A 199 26.33 17.87 8.37
CA PRO A 199 25.34 16.82 8.60
C PRO A 199 24.97 16.71 10.08
N ARG A 200 23.78 16.15 10.39
CA ARG A 200 23.29 15.95 11.77
C ARG A 200 23.93 14.77 12.48
N GLY A 201 24.57 13.89 11.72
CA GLY A 201 25.23 12.69 12.18
C GLY A 201 25.69 11.84 11.01
N PHE A 202 25.95 10.56 11.24
CA PHE A 202 26.38 9.63 10.21
C PHE A 202 25.93 8.20 10.49
N TYR A 203 25.74 7.44 9.43
CA TYR A 203 25.61 5.98 9.49
C TYR A 203 27.00 5.36 9.39
N LEU A 204 27.24 4.36 10.24
CA LEU A 204 28.39 3.47 10.19
C LEU A 204 27.90 2.07 9.84
N LEU A 205 28.39 1.54 8.71
CA LEU A 205 28.12 0.18 8.27
C LEU A 205 29.43 -0.61 8.37
N LEU A 206 29.41 -1.74 9.10
CA LEU A 206 30.56 -2.64 9.22
C LEU A 206 30.15 -4.00 8.68
N THR A 207 30.77 -4.41 7.59
CA THR A 207 30.50 -5.69 6.92
C THR A 207 31.70 -6.62 7.09
N LEU A 208 31.49 -7.83 7.59
CA LEU A 208 32.53 -8.83 7.73
C LEU A 208 33.04 -9.25 6.36
N THR A 209 34.37 -9.11 6.09
CA THR A 209 34.98 -9.45 4.79
C THR A 209 35.87 -10.70 4.85
N ALA A 210 36.49 -11.01 5.99
CA ALA A 210 37.30 -12.20 6.14
C ALA A 210 37.43 -12.66 7.60
N LEU A 211 37.49 -14.00 7.78
CA LEU A 211 37.90 -14.64 9.03
C LEU A 211 39.36 -15.08 8.85
N HIS A 212 40.30 -14.54 9.62
CA HIS A 212 41.70 -14.96 9.57
C HIS A 212 41.90 -16.22 10.42
N ALA A 213 42.02 -17.39 9.75
CA ALA A 213 42.59 -18.59 10.39
C ALA A 213 44.11 -18.37 10.60
N PRO A 214 44.71 -18.86 11.72
CA PRO A 214 46.15 -18.78 11.91
C PRO A 214 46.86 -19.53 10.77
N ALA A 215 47.85 -18.88 10.17
CA ALA A 215 48.61 -19.41 9.04
C ALA A 215 49.15 -20.80 9.39
N ARG A 216 48.59 -21.83 8.82
CA ARG A 216 49.19 -23.13 8.67
C ARG A 216 49.83 -23.20 7.29
N THR A 217 51.15 -23.43 7.32
CA THR A 217 52.06 -23.68 6.19
C THR A 217 51.37 -24.36 5.01
N ALA A 218 51.63 -23.76 3.86
CA ALA A 218 51.23 -24.29 2.55
C ALA A 218 51.76 -25.72 2.38
N SER A 219 50.87 -26.67 2.26
CA SER A 219 51.14 -27.97 1.66
C SER A 219 49.99 -28.25 0.70
N SER A 220 50.42 -28.48 -0.55
CA SER A 220 49.60 -28.80 -1.71
C SER A 220 48.47 -29.78 -1.41
N LEU A 221 47.24 -29.37 -1.62
CA LEU A 221 46.08 -30.27 -1.76
C LEU A 221 45.48 -30.08 -3.14
N GLN A 222 45.56 -31.18 -3.88
CA GLN A 222 44.92 -31.36 -5.18
C GLN A 222 43.41 -31.13 -5.10
N ILE A 223 42.94 -30.42 -6.10
CA ILE A 223 41.51 -30.21 -6.37
C ILE A 223 40.92 -31.58 -6.76
N THR A 224 40.09 -32.15 -5.91
CA THR A 224 39.16 -33.19 -6.29
C THR A 224 37.78 -32.54 -6.39
N ASP A 225 37.08 -32.83 -7.50
CA ASP A 225 35.77 -32.33 -7.83
C ASP A 225 34.76 -32.39 -6.64
N PRO A 226 33.93 -31.34 -6.48
CA PRO A 226 32.88 -31.36 -5.44
C PRO A 226 31.76 -32.32 -5.85
N PRO A 227 31.09 -32.97 -4.87
CA PRO A 227 29.95 -33.82 -5.16
C PRO A 227 28.76 -32.95 -5.60
N THR A 228 28.23 -33.27 -6.75
CA THR A 228 26.96 -32.84 -7.28
C THR A 228 25.84 -33.30 -6.38
N ASP A 229 25.43 -32.50 -5.42
CA ASP A 229 24.06 -32.43 -4.88
C ASP A 229 23.96 -31.40 -3.75
N ALA A 230 23.81 -30.13 -4.11
CA ALA A 230 23.17 -29.11 -3.29
C ALA A 230 22.86 -27.90 -4.20
N GLY A 231 21.65 -27.91 -4.78
CA GLY A 231 21.14 -26.80 -5.59
C GLY A 231 20.95 -25.52 -4.79
N GLY A 232 22.04 -24.80 -4.55
CA GLY A 232 22.02 -23.43 -4.08
C GLY A 232 22.60 -22.57 -5.18
N VAL A 233 21.91 -21.52 -5.58
CA VAL A 233 22.49 -20.48 -6.40
C VAL A 233 23.62 -19.86 -5.59
N LEU A 234 24.85 -20.17 -5.96
CA LEU A 234 26.05 -19.46 -5.51
C LEU A 234 26.00 -18.05 -6.11
N ILE A 235 25.45 -17.10 -5.37
CA ILE A 235 25.94 -15.74 -5.45
C ILE A 235 27.26 -15.79 -4.72
N ALA A 236 28.33 -15.49 -5.42
CA ALA A 236 29.71 -15.60 -4.95
C ALA A 236 29.91 -14.84 -3.64
N GLY A 237 30.00 -15.56 -2.53
CA GLY A 237 30.17 -15.06 -1.16
C GLY A 237 29.67 -16.10 -0.17
N GLU A 238 30.56 -16.98 0.18
CA GLU A 238 30.67 -17.86 1.36
C GLU A 238 29.43 -18.11 2.27
N GLY A 239 29.29 -19.38 2.64
CA GLY A 239 28.36 -20.04 3.60
C GLY A 239 27.51 -19.24 4.62
N GLY A 240 27.87 -18.02 4.94
CA GLY A 240 27.13 -17.13 5.85
C GLY A 240 25.86 -16.53 5.22
N GLU A 241 25.85 -16.22 3.93
CA GLU A 241 24.68 -15.69 3.22
C GLU A 241 23.55 -16.71 3.13
N THR A 242 23.89 -17.97 2.88
CA THR A 242 22.89 -19.05 2.79
C THR A 242 22.20 -19.33 4.12
N ILE A 243 22.93 -19.26 5.23
CA ILE A 243 22.38 -19.44 6.59
C ILE A 243 21.47 -18.28 6.94
N TYR A 244 21.84 -17.05 6.58
CA TYR A 244 21.08 -15.83 6.83
C TYR A 244 19.78 -15.79 6.01
N LEU A 245 19.81 -16.19 4.75
CA LEU A 245 18.64 -16.31 3.89
C LEU A 245 17.62 -17.33 4.43
N ARG A 246 18.11 -18.44 4.99
CA ARG A 246 17.27 -19.44 5.67
C ARG A 246 16.63 -18.87 6.93
N SER A 247 17.38 -18.10 7.72
CA SER A 247 16.87 -17.50 8.96
C SER A 247 15.72 -16.53 8.73
N ILE A 248 15.80 -15.62 7.73
CA ILE A 248 14.71 -14.66 7.44
C ILE A 248 13.48 -15.37 6.85
N ALA A 249 13.68 -16.34 5.98
CA ALA A 249 12.57 -17.08 5.42
C ALA A 249 11.87 -17.90 6.50
N ALA A 250 12.62 -18.46 7.46
CA ALA A 250 12.09 -19.14 8.63
C ALA A 250 11.34 -18.19 9.57
N GLU A 251 11.84 -16.95 9.77
CA GLU A 251 11.15 -15.92 10.56
C GLU A 251 9.82 -15.46 9.91
N LEU A 252 9.78 -15.35 8.57
CA LEU A 252 8.57 -14.93 7.85
C LEU A 252 7.49 -16.00 7.78
N THR A 253 7.88 -17.29 7.76
CA THR A 253 6.96 -18.41 7.54
C THR A 253 7.05 -19.48 8.59
N GLY A 254 8.09 -19.50 9.44
CA GLY A 254 8.41 -20.62 10.33
C GLY A 254 8.95 -21.85 9.57
N TRP A 255 9.38 -21.71 8.32
CA TRP A 255 9.86 -22.83 7.52
C TRP A 255 11.37 -23.03 7.68
N ASP A 256 11.78 -24.24 8.03
CA ASP A 256 13.21 -24.60 8.17
C ASP A 256 13.95 -24.59 6.81
N GLU A 257 13.26 -25.00 5.73
CA GLU A 257 13.78 -25.05 4.37
C GLU A 257 12.80 -24.41 3.36
N PRO A 258 12.72 -23.09 3.29
CA PRO A 258 11.69 -22.38 2.52
C PRO A 258 11.73 -22.69 1.02
N ARG A 259 12.91 -22.81 0.41
CA ARG A 259 13.07 -23.17 -1.00
C ARG A 259 12.51 -24.56 -1.29
N ALA A 260 12.94 -25.55 -0.51
CA ALA A 260 12.49 -26.93 -0.69
C ALA A 260 10.97 -27.05 -0.51
N LYS A 261 10.39 -26.28 0.45
CA LYS A 261 8.95 -26.24 0.66
C LYS A 261 8.21 -25.64 -0.51
N LEU A 262 8.71 -24.56 -1.12
CA LEU A 262 8.11 -23.96 -2.32
C LEU A 262 8.23 -24.91 -3.53
N GLU A 263 9.38 -25.55 -3.74
CA GLU A 263 9.57 -26.55 -4.80
C GLU A 263 8.62 -27.73 -4.63
N TYR A 264 8.48 -28.22 -3.41
CA TYR A 264 7.52 -29.27 -3.06
C TYR A 264 6.07 -28.82 -3.32
N ALA A 265 5.74 -27.60 -2.96
CA ALA A 265 4.41 -27.03 -3.18
C ALA A 265 4.06 -26.90 -4.67
N LEU A 266 5.03 -26.49 -5.51
CA LEU A 266 4.88 -26.44 -6.96
C LEU A 266 4.63 -27.84 -7.58
N LYS A 267 5.39 -28.86 -7.12
CA LYS A 267 5.26 -30.24 -7.61
C LYS A 267 4.03 -30.96 -7.02
N GLY A 268 3.68 -30.63 -5.77
CA GLY A 268 2.65 -31.31 -5.00
C GLY A 268 1.24 -30.72 -5.10
N ASN A 269 0.97 -29.79 -6.02
CA ASN A 269 -0.32 -29.09 -6.17
C ASN A 269 -0.84 -28.46 -4.86
N GLN A 270 0.08 -27.92 -4.03
CA GLN A 270 -0.31 -27.19 -2.82
C GLN A 270 -0.70 -25.73 -3.10
N PHE A 271 -0.35 -25.20 -4.26
CA PHE A 271 -0.86 -23.91 -4.69
C PHE A 271 -2.31 -24.03 -5.17
N LEU A 272 -3.09 -23.01 -4.86
CA LEU A 272 -4.50 -22.91 -5.21
C LEU A 272 -4.77 -21.61 -5.95
N LEU A 273 -5.55 -21.69 -7.01
CA LEU A 273 -6.06 -20.51 -7.70
C LEU A 273 -7.33 -20.02 -7.02
N PHE A 274 -7.30 -18.74 -6.66
CA PHE A 274 -8.45 -17.95 -6.24
C PHE A 274 -8.80 -16.98 -7.36
N ALA A 275 -10.05 -16.57 -7.40
CA ALA A 275 -10.51 -15.58 -8.36
C ALA A 275 -11.27 -14.48 -7.64
N GLN A 276 -10.99 -13.22 -8.01
CA GLN A 276 -11.74 -12.07 -7.54
C GLN A 276 -12.42 -11.40 -8.73
N LYS A 277 -13.72 -11.12 -8.58
CA LYS A 277 -14.52 -10.49 -9.64
C LYS A 277 -14.11 -9.05 -9.87
N ILE A 278 -13.94 -8.69 -11.13
CA ILE A 278 -13.82 -7.31 -11.61
C ILE A 278 -15.17 -6.93 -12.21
N LEU A 279 -15.84 -5.93 -11.63
CA LEU A 279 -17.21 -5.55 -11.98
C LEU A 279 -17.19 -4.48 -13.07
N PRO A 280 -17.88 -4.69 -14.24
CA PRO A 280 -18.09 -3.63 -15.20
C PRO A 280 -19.06 -2.59 -14.64
N LEU A 281 -18.70 -1.31 -14.72
CA LEU A 281 -19.53 -0.19 -14.29
C LEU A 281 -20.42 0.38 -15.39
N LYS A 282 -20.05 0.14 -16.65
CA LYS A 282 -20.80 0.52 -17.86
C LYS A 282 -21.47 -0.70 -18.46
N ARG A 283 -22.74 -0.57 -18.86
CA ARG A 283 -23.53 -1.67 -19.43
C ARG A 283 -23.09 -2.11 -20.84
N GLU A 284 -22.38 -1.26 -21.55
CA GLU A 284 -22.00 -1.44 -22.96
C GLU A 284 -20.63 -2.11 -23.14
N LEU A 285 -19.99 -2.56 -22.05
CA LEU A 285 -18.68 -3.18 -22.14
C LEU A 285 -18.76 -4.59 -22.75
N PRO A 286 -17.89 -4.91 -23.72
CA PRO A 286 -17.93 -6.18 -24.44
C PRO A 286 -17.55 -7.42 -23.62
N ASP A 287 -16.88 -7.22 -22.47
CA ASP A 287 -16.43 -8.29 -21.58
C ASP A 287 -17.15 -8.20 -20.22
N PRO A 288 -18.34 -8.82 -20.11
CA PRO A 288 -19.16 -8.72 -18.90
C PRO A 288 -18.58 -9.46 -17.69
N LEU A 289 -17.73 -10.46 -17.94
CA LEU A 289 -17.12 -11.28 -16.88
C LEU A 289 -15.60 -11.17 -16.94
N CYS A 290 -15.02 -10.61 -15.89
CA CYS A 290 -13.58 -10.48 -15.73
C CYS A 290 -13.18 -10.82 -14.28
N TYR A 291 -12.13 -11.60 -14.12
CA TYR A 291 -11.64 -12.03 -12.81
C TYR A 291 -10.13 -11.86 -12.73
N GLU A 292 -9.64 -11.35 -11.62
CA GLU A 292 -8.22 -11.44 -11.28
C GLU A 292 -7.93 -12.78 -10.62
N ILE A 293 -6.87 -13.44 -11.06
CA ILE A 293 -6.37 -14.69 -10.51
C ILE A 293 -5.36 -14.39 -9.41
N LEU A 294 -5.64 -14.91 -8.25
CA LEU A 294 -4.84 -14.72 -7.04
C LEU A 294 -4.36 -16.07 -6.52
N LEU A 295 -3.13 -16.13 -6.10
CA LEU A 295 -2.52 -17.36 -5.61
C LEU A 295 -2.73 -17.51 -4.10
N ARG A 296 -2.87 -18.75 -3.65
CA ARG A 296 -2.82 -19.14 -2.24
C ARG A 296 -1.96 -20.40 -2.11
N LEU A 297 -1.20 -20.49 -1.04
CA LEU A 297 -0.46 -21.68 -0.70
C LEU A 297 -1.18 -22.42 0.43
N ARG A 298 -1.47 -23.72 0.24
CA ARG A 298 -2.05 -24.57 1.27
C ARG A 298 -0.93 -25.02 2.21
N GLU A 299 -1.09 -24.75 3.48
CA GLU A 299 -0.26 -25.26 4.56
C GLU A 299 -0.95 -26.44 5.29
N GLU A 300 -0.31 -26.90 6.35
CA GLU A 300 -0.85 -27.95 7.22
C GLU A 300 -2.20 -27.49 7.83
N GLU A 301 -3.08 -28.43 8.12
CA GLU A 301 -4.43 -28.18 8.66
C GLU A 301 -5.35 -27.34 7.76
N ASP A 302 -5.16 -27.38 6.41
CA ASP A 302 -5.92 -26.59 5.44
C ASP A 302 -5.83 -25.07 5.62
N ASN A 303 -4.83 -24.57 6.35
CA ASN A 303 -4.54 -23.15 6.43
C ASN A 303 -4.05 -22.62 5.08
N LEU A 304 -4.49 -21.39 4.71
CA LEU A 304 -4.16 -20.77 3.43
C LEU A 304 -3.25 -19.57 3.65
N LEU A 305 -2.01 -19.70 3.20
CA LEU A 305 -1.06 -18.59 3.21
C LEU A 305 -1.32 -17.67 2.02
N PRO A 306 -1.56 -16.36 2.23
CA PRO A 306 -1.73 -15.38 1.17
C PRO A 306 -0.40 -15.05 0.49
N PRO A 307 -0.42 -14.42 -0.72
CA PRO A 307 0.79 -14.10 -1.50
C PRO A 307 1.87 -13.37 -0.70
N GLY A 308 1.52 -12.41 0.15
CA GLY A 308 2.45 -11.67 0.98
C GLY A 308 3.29 -12.54 1.93
N GLY A 309 2.87 -13.78 2.22
CA GLY A 309 3.61 -14.71 3.07
C GLY A 309 4.68 -15.52 2.31
N PHE A 310 4.55 -15.75 1.00
CA PHE A 310 5.49 -16.61 0.25
C PHE A 310 6.11 -15.95 -0.99
N ILE A 311 5.49 -14.93 -1.60
CA ILE A 311 6.04 -14.21 -2.76
C ILE A 311 7.46 -13.65 -2.47
N PRO A 312 7.70 -12.95 -1.34
CA PRO A 312 9.05 -12.44 -1.04
C PRO A 312 10.11 -13.55 -0.96
N ILE A 313 9.71 -14.76 -0.56
CA ILE A 313 10.57 -15.92 -0.52
C ILE A 313 10.84 -16.44 -1.94
N ALA A 314 9.78 -16.56 -2.75
CA ALA A 314 9.90 -16.99 -4.15
C ALA A 314 10.78 -16.03 -4.96
N GLU A 315 10.65 -14.72 -4.78
CA GLU A 315 11.51 -13.70 -5.37
C GLU A 315 12.98 -13.91 -4.99
N ARG A 316 13.22 -14.08 -3.70
CA ARG A 316 14.57 -14.24 -3.14
C ARG A 316 15.29 -15.49 -3.66
N TYR A 317 14.57 -16.59 -3.87
CA TYR A 317 15.13 -17.82 -4.40
C TYR A 317 15.05 -17.93 -5.92
N GLY A 318 14.65 -16.86 -6.62
CA GLY A 318 14.56 -16.83 -8.07
C GLY A 318 13.48 -17.75 -8.66
N MET A 319 12.44 -18.07 -7.89
CA MET A 319 11.39 -19.04 -8.25
C MET A 319 10.14 -18.38 -8.89
N MET A 320 10.16 -17.08 -9.11
CA MET A 320 8.98 -16.35 -9.58
C MET A 320 8.55 -16.77 -10.98
N GLU A 321 9.48 -16.96 -11.92
CA GLU A 321 9.12 -17.43 -13.27
C GLU A 321 8.46 -18.82 -13.25
N GLU A 322 8.95 -19.73 -12.40
CA GLU A 322 8.35 -21.07 -12.24
C GLU A 322 6.93 -20.99 -11.66
N LEU A 323 6.73 -20.07 -10.72
CA LEU A 323 5.43 -19.82 -10.12
C LEU A 323 4.45 -19.25 -11.14
N ASP A 324 4.87 -18.28 -11.95
CA ASP A 324 4.05 -17.70 -13.02
C ASP A 324 3.70 -18.76 -14.09
N ARG A 325 4.64 -19.63 -14.44
CA ARG A 325 4.40 -20.78 -15.32
C ARG A 325 3.36 -21.74 -14.73
N TRP A 326 3.45 -21.99 -13.42
CA TRP A 326 2.49 -22.83 -12.73
C TRP A 326 1.07 -22.21 -12.77
N VAL A 327 0.95 -20.90 -12.54
CA VAL A 327 -0.33 -20.18 -12.57
C VAL A 327 -0.98 -20.28 -13.95
N VAL A 328 -0.24 -19.97 -15.03
CA VAL A 328 -0.76 -20.03 -16.41
C VAL A 328 -1.20 -21.44 -16.76
N ARG A 329 -0.38 -22.44 -16.48
CA ARG A 329 -0.67 -23.84 -16.77
C ARG A 329 -1.90 -24.35 -16.00
N SER A 330 -1.96 -24.04 -14.70
CA SER A 330 -3.06 -24.47 -13.85
C SER A 330 -4.39 -23.80 -14.22
N LEU A 331 -4.35 -22.52 -14.60
CA LEU A 331 -5.54 -21.79 -15.07
C LEU A 331 -6.08 -22.41 -16.38
N ILE A 332 -5.22 -22.64 -17.36
CA ILE A 332 -5.60 -23.24 -18.64
C ILE A 332 -6.17 -24.66 -18.41
N ALA A 333 -5.51 -25.47 -17.58
CA ALA A 333 -5.97 -26.83 -17.27
C ALA A 333 -7.36 -26.81 -16.61
N TRP A 334 -7.56 -25.91 -15.63
CA TRP A 334 -8.85 -25.75 -14.96
C TRP A 334 -9.95 -25.30 -15.93
N CYS A 335 -9.68 -24.33 -16.78
CA CYS A 335 -10.65 -23.86 -17.78
C CYS A 335 -11.05 -24.97 -18.77
N ARG A 336 -10.10 -25.80 -19.18
CA ARG A 336 -10.39 -26.95 -20.07
C ARG A 336 -11.28 -27.97 -19.40
N GLU A 337 -10.98 -28.32 -18.16
CA GLU A 337 -11.81 -29.28 -17.42
C GLU A 337 -13.23 -28.77 -17.22
N ARG A 338 -13.37 -27.48 -16.86
CA ARG A 338 -14.68 -26.84 -16.78
C ARG A 338 -15.45 -26.85 -18.12
N LYS A 339 -14.75 -26.55 -19.23
CA LYS A 339 -15.33 -26.56 -20.56
C LYS A 339 -15.76 -27.95 -21.00
N ARG A 340 -15.08 -29.02 -20.54
CA ARG A 340 -15.52 -30.41 -20.77
C ARG A 340 -16.78 -30.73 -20.00
N GLY A 341 -16.94 -30.24 -18.78
CA GLY A 341 -18.14 -30.44 -17.97
C GLY A 341 -19.33 -29.63 -18.44
N ASP A 342 -19.08 -28.44 -19.02
CA ASP A 342 -20.09 -27.52 -19.55
C ASP A 342 -19.63 -26.96 -20.91
N PRO A 343 -19.99 -27.60 -22.04
CA PRO A 343 -19.62 -27.14 -23.38
C PRO A 343 -20.12 -25.75 -23.75
N ASP A 344 -21.21 -25.28 -23.16
CA ASP A 344 -21.78 -23.95 -23.41
C ASP A 344 -21.17 -22.86 -22.55
N TRP A 345 -20.36 -23.24 -21.55
CA TRP A 345 -19.68 -22.29 -20.70
C TRP A 345 -18.73 -21.35 -21.49
N ARG A 346 -18.99 -20.06 -21.36
CA ARG A 346 -18.12 -19.03 -21.96
C ARG A 346 -16.99 -18.70 -21.05
N VAL A 347 -15.76 -18.96 -21.51
CA VAL A 347 -14.53 -18.66 -20.74
C VAL A 347 -14.45 -17.16 -20.51
N PRO A 348 -14.44 -16.70 -19.25
CA PRO A 348 -14.25 -15.29 -18.93
C PRO A 348 -12.87 -14.77 -19.32
N LEU A 349 -12.66 -13.45 -19.17
CA LEU A 349 -11.32 -12.87 -19.17
C LEU A 349 -10.70 -13.06 -17.80
N TYR A 350 -9.51 -13.65 -17.74
CA TYR A 350 -8.73 -13.83 -16.53
C TYR A 350 -7.50 -12.96 -16.56
N CYS A 351 -7.37 -12.10 -15.55
CA CYS A 351 -6.20 -11.27 -15.30
C CYS A 351 -5.21 -12.04 -14.43
N VAL A 352 -3.97 -12.15 -14.88
CA VAL A 352 -2.90 -12.91 -14.24
C VAL A 352 -1.73 -11.96 -13.98
N ASN A 353 -1.37 -11.79 -12.72
CA ASN A 353 -0.20 -11.03 -12.31
C ASN A 353 1.07 -11.70 -12.82
N LEU A 354 2.03 -10.92 -13.31
CA LEU A 354 3.33 -11.38 -13.76
C LEU A 354 4.46 -10.72 -12.98
N SER A 355 5.45 -11.53 -12.63
CA SER A 355 6.70 -11.05 -12.05
C SER A 355 7.62 -10.40 -13.10
N GLU A 356 8.55 -9.57 -12.64
CA GLU A 356 9.64 -9.04 -13.46
C GLU A 356 10.44 -10.17 -14.13
N ALA A 357 10.71 -11.26 -13.40
CA ALA A 357 11.44 -12.42 -13.91
C ALA A 357 10.77 -13.03 -15.15
N ALA A 358 9.45 -13.23 -15.12
CA ALA A 358 8.69 -13.77 -16.23
C ALA A 358 8.68 -12.81 -17.44
N VAL A 359 8.45 -11.51 -17.19
CA VAL A 359 8.40 -10.50 -18.26
C VAL A 359 9.75 -10.32 -18.95
N CYS A 360 10.86 -10.44 -18.18
CA CYS A 360 12.23 -10.34 -18.72
C CYS A 360 12.70 -11.61 -19.41
N SER A 361 12.05 -12.76 -19.16
CA SER A 361 12.43 -14.05 -19.74
C SER A 361 11.92 -14.19 -21.19
N PRO A 362 12.79 -14.35 -22.19
CA PRO A 362 12.36 -14.62 -23.56
C PRO A 362 11.67 -15.97 -23.71
N ASP A 363 11.93 -16.90 -22.78
CA ASP A 363 11.34 -18.24 -22.78
C ASP A 363 9.92 -18.25 -22.23
N PHE A 364 9.56 -17.30 -21.40
CA PHE A 364 8.23 -17.23 -20.84
C PHE A 364 7.16 -16.92 -21.91
N ALA A 365 7.43 -15.97 -22.81
CA ALA A 365 6.51 -15.69 -23.91
C ALA A 365 6.31 -16.91 -24.83
N ARG A 366 7.41 -17.66 -25.12
CA ARG A 366 7.33 -18.91 -25.90
C ARG A 366 6.55 -20.00 -25.17
N PHE A 367 6.74 -20.09 -23.87
CA PHE A 367 5.98 -20.99 -23.02
C PHE A 367 4.47 -20.70 -23.09
N VAL A 368 4.07 -19.42 -22.96
CA VAL A 368 2.65 -19.03 -23.06
C VAL A 368 2.06 -19.38 -24.42
N ASP A 369 2.76 -19.07 -25.52
CA ASP A 369 2.33 -19.43 -26.88
C ASP A 369 2.16 -20.97 -27.04
N HIS A 370 3.11 -21.74 -26.51
CA HIS A 370 3.04 -23.19 -26.50
C HIS A 370 1.81 -23.72 -25.74
N GLU A 371 1.58 -23.25 -24.51
CA GLU A 371 0.42 -23.68 -23.70
C GLU A 371 -0.92 -23.34 -24.38
N LEU A 372 -1.02 -22.15 -24.98
CA LEU A 372 -2.20 -21.72 -25.72
C LEU A 372 -2.50 -22.65 -26.90
N ARG A 373 -1.48 -22.96 -27.71
CA ARG A 373 -1.62 -23.83 -28.89
C ARG A 373 -1.85 -25.29 -28.51
N HIS A 374 -1.05 -25.82 -27.58
CA HIS A 374 -1.14 -27.22 -27.14
C HIS A 374 -2.51 -27.55 -26.55
N HIS A 375 -3.10 -26.58 -25.87
CA HIS A 375 -4.38 -26.75 -25.22
C HIS A 375 -5.58 -26.18 -25.99
N GLU A 376 -5.36 -25.63 -27.19
CA GLU A 376 -6.37 -24.95 -28.00
C GLU A 376 -7.14 -23.89 -27.21
N PHE A 377 -6.42 -23.21 -26.30
CA PHE A 377 -7.03 -22.24 -25.39
C PHE A 377 -7.05 -20.86 -26.05
N SER A 378 -8.17 -20.15 -25.91
CA SER A 378 -8.32 -18.81 -26.49
C SER A 378 -7.44 -17.80 -25.75
N ALA A 379 -6.45 -17.25 -26.44
CA ALA A 379 -5.61 -16.18 -25.92
C ALA A 379 -6.40 -14.94 -25.47
N ARG A 380 -7.60 -14.73 -26.03
CA ARG A 380 -8.50 -13.61 -25.66
C ARG A 380 -9.03 -13.71 -24.22
N SER A 381 -8.95 -14.89 -23.61
CA SER A 381 -9.34 -15.11 -22.22
C SER A 381 -8.22 -14.88 -21.22
N LEU A 382 -7.01 -14.50 -21.68
CA LEU A 382 -5.87 -14.14 -20.81
C LEU A 382 -5.56 -12.65 -20.92
N CYS A 383 -5.43 -12.02 -19.75
CA CYS A 383 -4.93 -10.70 -19.57
C CYS A 383 -3.75 -10.76 -18.60
N PHE A 384 -2.59 -10.24 -18.98
CA PHE A 384 -1.43 -10.20 -18.11
C PHE A 384 -1.32 -8.84 -17.43
N GLU A 385 -1.17 -8.84 -16.11
CA GLU A 385 -1.01 -7.65 -15.29
C GLU A 385 0.46 -7.43 -14.99
N ILE A 386 0.97 -6.24 -15.31
CA ILE A 386 2.37 -5.83 -15.12
C ILE A 386 2.36 -4.55 -14.30
N GLY A 387 3.09 -4.54 -13.20
CA GLY A 387 3.17 -3.38 -12.32
C GLY A 387 3.80 -2.16 -12.99
N GLU A 388 3.35 -0.96 -12.64
CA GLU A 388 3.93 0.29 -13.13
C GLU A 388 5.44 0.39 -12.84
N PRO A 389 5.97 -0.02 -11.66
CA PRO A 389 7.41 -0.02 -11.39
C PRO A 389 8.22 -0.89 -12.34
N GLU A 390 7.73 -2.09 -12.66
CA GLU A 390 8.37 -3.03 -13.59
C GLU A 390 8.38 -2.47 -15.01
N ILE A 391 7.30 -1.82 -15.44
CA ILE A 391 7.21 -1.14 -16.74
C ILE A 391 8.26 -0.03 -16.84
N ILE A 392 8.45 0.73 -15.77
CA ILE A 392 9.45 1.83 -15.74
C ILE A 392 10.86 1.25 -15.79
N ALA A 393 11.15 0.23 -14.98
CA ALA A 393 12.48 -0.36 -14.86
C ALA A 393 12.88 -1.17 -16.11
N GLN A 394 11.93 -1.90 -16.70
CA GLN A 394 12.19 -2.92 -17.75
C GLN A 394 11.43 -2.65 -19.04
N HIS A 395 11.22 -1.38 -19.41
CA HIS A 395 10.37 -0.97 -20.54
C HIS A 395 10.61 -1.76 -21.83
N ALA A 396 11.87 -1.97 -22.21
CA ALA A 396 12.22 -2.70 -23.44
C ALA A 396 11.85 -4.20 -23.39
N HIS A 397 11.93 -4.82 -22.21
CA HIS A 397 11.53 -6.21 -22.01
C HIS A 397 9.99 -6.33 -22.03
N VAL A 398 9.30 -5.45 -21.31
CA VAL A 398 7.83 -5.37 -21.29
C VAL A 398 7.29 -5.17 -22.72
N GLN A 399 7.88 -4.27 -23.50
CA GLN A 399 7.47 -4.02 -24.88
C GLN A 399 7.65 -5.26 -25.76
N ARG A 400 8.79 -5.96 -25.64
CA ARG A 400 9.02 -7.21 -26.38
C ARG A 400 8.03 -8.29 -26.00
N PHE A 401 7.77 -8.46 -24.71
CA PHE A 401 6.81 -9.43 -24.18
C PHE A 401 5.39 -9.16 -24.71
N ILE A 402 4.92 -7.91 -24.60
CA ILE A 402 3.62 -7.49 -25.15
C ILE A 402 3.56 -7.76 -26.65
N ASN A 403 4.57 -7.35 -27.40
CA ASN A 403 4.61 -7.54 -28.87
C ASN A 403 4.60 -9.01 -29.29
N ALA A 404 5.12 -9.92 -28.46
CA ALA A 404 5.11 -11.36 -28.73
C ALA A 404 3.71 -11.98 -28.55
N LEU A 405 2.94 -11.56 -27.53
CA LEU A 405 1.68 -12.21 -27.16
C LEU A 405 0.43 -11.44 -27.61
N LYS A 406 0.52 -10.15 -27.85
CA LYS A 406 -0.60 -9.33 -28.35
C LYS A 406 -1.17 -9.82 -29.68
N PRO A 407 -0.36 -10.21 -30.69
CA PRO A 407 -0.87 -10.75 -31.95
C PRO A 407 -1.64 -12.08 -31.80
N LEU A 408 -1.38 -12.84 -30.73
CA LEU A 408 -2.11 -14.07 -30.42
C LEU A 408 -3.51 -13.79 -29.87
N GLY A 409 -3.73 -12.56 -29.35
CA GLY A 409 -5.00 -12.11 -28.78
C GLY A 409 -4.96 -11.87 -27.27
N CYS A 410 -3.82 -12.09 -26.59
CA CYS A 410 -3.67 -11.78 -25.19
C CYS A 410 -3.88 -10.27 -24.91
N ARG A 411 -4.41 -9.97 -23.75
CA ARG A 411 -4.60 -8.60 -23.26
C ARG A 411 -3.57 -8.27 -22.19
N PHE A 412 -3.42 -6.97 -21.94
CA PHE A 412 -2.43 -6.46 -21.00
C PHE A 412 -3.01 -5.34 -20.14
N THR A 413 -2.70 -5.39 -18.87
CA THR A 413 -3.07 -4.40 -17.85
C THR A 413 -1.81 -3.79 -17.26
N VAL A 414 -1.83 -2.48 -17.07
CA VAL A 414 -0.88 -1.78 -16.20
C VAL A 414 -1.47 -1.78 -14.80
N ASP A 415 -0.73 -2.35 -13.84
CA ASP A 415 -1.18 -2.47 -12.46
C ASP A 415 -0.60 -1.38 -11.55
N ALA A 416 -1.32 -1.04 -10.47
CA ALA A 416 -0.96 -0.07 -9.43
C ALA A 416 -0.58 1.33 -9.97
N PHE A 417 -1.25 1.81 -11.04
CA PHE A 417 -0.91 3.06 -11.72
C PHE A 417 -1.15 4.29 -10.87
N GLY A 418 -0.14 5.15 -10.81
CA GLY A 418 -0.21 6.45 -10.16
C GLY A 418 0.07 6.42 -8.66
N SER A 419 0.58 5.32 -8.12
CA SER A 419 0.97 5.17 -6.71
C SER A 419 2.01 6.22 -6.27
N VAL A 420 3.01 6.49 -7.11
CA VAL A 420 4.07 7.48 -6.84
C VAL A 420 3.76 8.79 -7.57
N LYS A 421 3.64 8.76 -8.88
CA LYS A 421 3.39 9.94 -9.73
C LYS A 421 2.56 9.54 -10.94
N VAL A 422 1.50 10.30 -11.24
CA VAL A 422 0.77 10.10 -12.50
C VAL A 422 1.59 10.59 -13.68
N SER A 423 2.08 9.66 -14.48
CA SER A 423 2.78 9.93 -15.74
C SER A 423 2.45 8.85 -16.75
N PHE A 424 2.06 9.26 -17.95
CA PHE A 424 1.76 8.32 -19.04
C PHE A 424 2.95 8.15 -20.01
N SER A 425 4.08 8.79 -19.73
CA SER A 425 5.23 8.79 -20.64
C SER A 425 5.83 7.40 -20.85
N HIS A 426 5.85 6.58 -19.81
CA HIS A 426 6.38 5.21 -19.84
C HIS A 426 5.43 4.20 -20.50
N LEU A 427 4.17 4.57 -20.73
CA LEU A 427 3.22 3.72 -21.46
C LEU A 427 3.28 3.93 -22.97
N ARG A 428 4.07 4.90 -23.44
CA ARG A 428 4.19 5.19 -24.86
C ARG A 428 4.77 4.00 -25.62
N GLY A 429 4.06 3.56 -26.65
CA GLY A 429 4.47 2.43 -27.49
C GLY A 429 4.14 1.05 -26.93
N LEU A 430 3.50 0.97 -25.75
CA LEU A 430 2.99 -0.27 -25.20
C LEU A 430 1.54 -0.49 -25.63
N ALA A 431 1.25 -1.67 -26.20
CA ALA A 431 -0.10 -2.03 -26.65
C ALA A 431 -0.91 -2.65 -25.48
N VAL A 432 -1.14 -1.87 -24.43
CA VAL A 432 -1.94 -2.27 -23.25
C VAL A 432 -3.43 -2.00 -23.48
N ASP A 433 -4.30 -2.72 -22.77
CA ASP A 433 -5.77 -2.64 -22.90
C ASP A 433 -6.41 -1.97 -21.68
N PHE A 434 -5.84 -2.23 -20.50
CA PHE A 434 -6.41 -1.79 -19.25
C PHE A 434 -5.35 -1.07 -18.40
N LEU A 435 -5.84 -0.25 -17.47
CA LEU A 435 -5.04 0.43 -16.48
C LEU A 435 -5.77 0.38 -15.14
N LYS A 436 -5.16 -0.28 -14.14
CA LYS A 436 -5.68 -0.33 -12.78
C LYS A 436 -5.21 0.90 -12.01
N ILE A 437 -6.17 1.67 -11.51
CA ILE A 437 -5.90 2.86 -10.69
C ILE A 437 -5.60 2.37 -9.29
N ASP A 438 -4.41 2.74 -8.79
CA ASP A 438 -3.91 2.33 -7.47
C ASP A 438 -4.93 2.53 -6.36
N GLY A 439 -5.08 1.52 -5.51
CA GLY A 439 -6.07 1.47 -4.46
C GLY A 439 -5.96 2.60 -3.44
N VAL A 440 -4.75 3.11 -3.16
CA VAL A 440 -4.55 4.26 -2.25
C VAL A 440 -5.24 5.51 -2.80
N ILE A 441 -5.27 5.69 -4.12
CA ILE A 441 -6.00 6.79 -4.77
C ILE A 441 -7.49 6.57 -4.60
N VAL A 442 -7.99 5.36 -4.93
CA VAL A 442 -9.42 5.03 -4.94
C VAL A 442 -10.04 5.13 -3.53
N GLN A 443 -9.36 4.63 -2.51
CA GLN A 443 -9.84 4.67 -1.11
C GLN A 443 -10.05 6.10 -0.59
N ASN A 444 -9.40 7.10 -1.18
CA ASN A 444 -9.45 8.47 -0.73
C ASN A 444 -10.34 9.39 -1.59
N ILE A 445 -10.96 8.91 -2.67
CA ILE A 445 -11.73 9.77 -3.62
C ILE A 445 -12.91 10.51 -3.00
N LEU A 446 -13.50 9.99 -1.93
CA LEU A 446 -14.60 10.64 -1.23
C LEU A 446 -14.14 11.68 -0.22
N ARG A 447 -12.88 11.61 0.24
CA ARG A 447 -12.34 12.42 1.34
C ARG A 447 -11.40 13.52 0.86
N ASP A 448 -10.66 13.26 -0.21
CA ASP A 448 -9.63 14.14 -0.73
C ASP A 448 -9.95 14.61 -2.16
N PRO A 449 -10.24 15.91 -2.35
CA PRO A 449 -10.49 16.48 -3.67
C PRO A 449 -9.33 16.29 -4.66
N ALA A 450 -8.09 16.19 -4.17
CA ALA A 450 -6.93 15.99 -5.03
C ALA A 450 -6.92 14.57 -5.61
N THR A 451 -7.21 13.54 -4.81
CA THR A 451 -7.33 12.16 -5.31
C THR A 451 -8.52 11.99 -6.24
N LEU A 452 -9.64 12.68 -5.98
CA LEU A 452 -10.78 12.71 -6.88
C LEU A 452 -10.41 13.33 -8.25
N ALA A 453 -9.70 14.47 -8.23
CA ALA A 453 -9.23 15.13 -9.46
C ALA A 453 -8.23 14.24 -10.22
N LYS A 454 -7.33 13.57 -9.48
CA LYS A 454 -6.36 12.61 -10.02
C LYS A 454 -7.05 11.44 -10.72
N THR A 455 -8.05 10.83 -10.09
CA THR A 455 -8.85 9.74 -10.67
C THR A 455 -9.57 10.18 -11.94
N ARG A 456 -10.21 11.35 -11.93
CA ARG A 456 -10.87 11.94 -13.13
C ARG A 456 -9.88 12.19 -14.26
N ALA A 457 -8.70 12.72 -13.95
CA ALA A 457 -7.65 12.97 -14.94
C ALA A 457 -7.15 11.68 -15.57
N ILE A 458 -6.85 10.64 -14.75
CA ILE A 458 -6.44 9.32 -15.24
C ILE A 458 -7.51 8.75 -16.16
N ASN A 459 -8.76 8.69 -15.70
CA ASN A 459 -9.86 8.15 -16.50
C ASN A 459 -10.07 8.90 -17.82
N THR A 460 -9.97 10.23 -17.79
CA THR A 460 -10.09 11.07 -19.00
C THR A 460 -8.99 10.79 -20.01
N VAL A 461 -7.73 10.68 -19.55
CA VAL A 461 -6.59 10.38 -20.43
C VAL A 461 -6.72 8.98 -21.00
N CYS A 462 -7.03 7.99 -20.18
CA CYS A 462 -7.25 6.60 -20.61
C CYS A 462 -8.30 6.52 -21.71
N GLY A 463 -9.46 7.17 -21.52
CA GLY A 463 -10.54 7.18 -22.52
C GLY A 463 -10.10 7.81 -23.87
N LYS A 464 -9.25 8.84 -23.85
CA LYS A 464 -8.72 9.48 -25.07
C LYS A 464 -7.74 8.59 -25.84
N VAL A 465 -6.97 7.75 -25.15
CA VAL A 465 -6.00 6.84 -25.77
C VAL A 465 -6.53 5.43 -25.99
N GLY A 466 -7.80 5.17 -25.66
CA GLY A 466 -8.46 3.90 -25.87
C GLY A 466 -8.19 2.84 -24.80
N LEU A 467 -7.62 3.22 -23.64
CA LEU A 467 -7.43 2.37 -22.49
C LEU A 467 -8.70 2.35 -21.64
N ARG A 468 -9.01 1.20 -21.07
CA ARG A 468 -10.09 1.02 -20.08
C ARG A 468 -9.52 1.08 -18.66
N THR A 469 -10.23 1.75 -17.77
CA THR A 469 -9.80 1.93 -16.38
C THR A 469 -10.46 0.90 -15.47
N VAL A 470 -9.68 0.40 -14.51
CA VAL A 470 -10.14 -0.45 -13.39
C VAL A 470 -9.80 0.28 -12.10
N ALA A 471 -10.78 0.52 -11.23
CA ALA A 471 -10.53 1.08 -9.91
C ALA A 471 -10.38 -0.04 -8.89
N GLU A 472 -9.27 -0.04 -8.14
CA GLU A 472 -8.97 -1.05 -7.14
C GLU A 472 -9.45 -0.67 -5.73
N PHE A 473 -9.49 -1.65 -4.81
CA PHE A 473 -9.83 -1.49 -3.39
C PHE A 473 -11.14 -0.74 -3.13
N VAL A 474 -12.16 -1.01 -3.97
CA VAL A 474 -13.51 -0.48 -3.75
C VAL A 474 -14.18 -1.24 -2.61
N GLU A 475 -14.42 -0.55 -1.49
CA GLU A 475 -14.93 -1.16 -0.26
C GLU A 475 -16.36 -0.75 0.07
N THR A 476 -16.86 0.38 -0.47
CA THR A 476 -18.18 0.93 -0.15
C THR A 476 -18.98 1.26 -1.40
N ASP A 477 -20.32 1.22 -1.26
CA ASP A 477 -21.25 1.60 -2.34
C ASP A 477 -21.10 3.08 -2.73
N GLU A 478 -20.80 3.97 -1.78
CA GLU A 478 -20.57 5.38 -2.06
C GLU A 478 -19.34 5.60 -2.96
N THR A 479 -18.27 4.83 -2.73
CA THR A 479 -17.09 4.84 -3.59
C THR A 479 -17.45 4.33 -5.00
N LEU A 480 -18.22 3.25 -5.07
CA LEU A 480 -18.68 2.66 -6.33
C LEU A 480 -19.53 3.64 -7.15
N ASP A 481 -20.46 4.34 -6.51
CA ASP A 481 -21.29 5.36 -7.14
C ASP A 481 -20.47 6.55 -7.63
N LYS A 482 -19.48 6.97 -6.86
CA LYS A 482 -18.55 8.03 -7.28
C LYS A 482 -17.72 7.63 -8.50
N LEU A 483 -17.27 6.38 -8.58
CA LEU A 483 -16.56 5.86 -9.75
C LEU A 483 -17.44 5.79 -11.00
N ARG A 484 -18.74 5.44 -10.85
CA ARG A 484 -19.72 5.52 -11.92
C ARG A 484 -19.94 6.95 -12.42
N GLU A 485 -20.03 7.92 -11.49
CA GLU A 485 -20.14 9.36 -11.83
C GLU A 485 -18.91 9.84 -12.61
N ILE A 486 -17.69 9.39 -12.24
CA ILE A 486 -16.44 9.71 -12.94
C ILE A 486 -16.42 9.07 -14.34
N GLY A 487 -17.14 7.96 -14.54
CA GLY A 487 -17.15 7.20 -15.77
C GLY A 487 -16.03 6.18 -15.89
N VAL A 488 -15.51 5.67 -14.75
CA VAL A 488 -14.57 4.55 -14.71
C VAL A 488 -15.22 3.30 -15.32
N ASP A 489 -14.43 2.46 -16.01
CA ASP A 489 -14.99 1.35 -16.77
C ASP A 489 -15.28 0.13 -15.89
N TYR A 490 -14.35 -0.20 -14.99
CA TYR A 490 -14.45 -1.36 -14.10
C TYR A 490 -14.08 -1.00 -12.67
N ALA A 491 -14.51 -1.84 -11.73
CA ALA A 491 -14.16 -1.72 -10.32
C ALA A 491 -13.88 -3.09 -9.70
N GLN A 492 -12.96 -3.12 -8.74
CA GLN A 492 -12.58 -4.30 -7.98
C GLN A 492 -12.37 -3.92 -6.50
N GLY A 493 -12.78 -4.80 -5.60
CA GLY A 493 -12.59 -4.60 -4.16
C GLY A 493 -13.50 -5.47 -3.31
N PHE A 494 -13.30 -5.46 -2.00
CA PHE A 494 -14.07 -6.28 -1.06
C PHE A 494 -15.53 -5.85 -0.93
N GLY A 495 -15.85 -4.61 -1.28
CA GLY A 495 -17.24 -4.15 -1.39
C GLY A 495 -17.99 -4.76 -2.57
N ILE A 496 -17.26 -5.29 -3.57
CA ILE A 496 -17.85 -5.95 -4.75
C ILE A 496 -17.86 -7.47 -4.57
N ALA A 497 -16.68 -8.06 -4.34
CA ALA A 497 -16.51 -9.47 -4.08
C ALA A 497 -15.17 -9.75 -3.38
N ARG A 498 -15.17 -10.68 -2.45
CA ARG A 498 -13.92 -11.20 -1.87
C ARG A 498 -13.33 -12.26 -2.79
N PRO A 499 -11.99 -12.42 -2.83
CA PRO A 499 -11.38 -13.54 -3.51
C PRO A 499 -11.92 -14.88 -2.98
N GLY A 500 -12.27 -15.78 -3.87
CA GLY A 500 -12.71 -17.13 -3.53
C GLY A 500 -12.03 -18.18 -4.40
N PRO A 501 -12.02 -19.47 -3.98
CA PRO A 501 -11.47 -20.55 -4.79
C PRO A 501 -12.05 -20.54 -6.20
N ILE A 502 -11.20 -20.66 -7.22
CA ILE A 502 -11.64 -20.66 -8.63
C ILE A 502 -12.65 -21.76 -8.92
N SER A 503 -12.59 -22.87 -8.19
CA SER A 503 -13.54 -24.00 -8.30
C SER A 503 -14.99 -23.64 -7.91
N LYS A 504 -15.20 -22.52 -7.21
CA LYS A 504 -16.51 -22.01 -6.81
C LYS A 504 -17.09 -20.97 -7.79
N LEU A 505 -16.38 -20.64 -8.86
CA LEU A 505 -16.93 -19.79 -9.90
C LEU A 505 -18.07 -20.54 -10.60
N ALA A 506 -19.25 -19.91 -10.58
CA ALA A 506 -20.46 -20.46 -11.19
C ALA A 506 -20.41 -20.40 -12.72
#